data_6d4444eec34eed80332bf19edfd02c9d
#
_entry.id   6d4444eec34eed80332bf19edfd02c9d
#
_cell.length_a   1.000
_cell.length_b   1.000
_cell.length_c   1.000
_cell.angle_alpha   90.00
_cell.angle_beta   90.00
_cell.angle_gamma   90.00
#
_symmetry.space_group_name_H-M   'P 1'
#
loop_
_entity.id
_entity.type
_entity.pdbx_description
1 polymer ?
#
loop_
_entity_poly.entity_id
_entity_poly.type
_entity_poly.pdbx_seq_one_letter_code
_entity_poly.pdbx_strand_id
1 'polypeptide(L)'
;MKHISASQLVMLLTIYIYSENAGFLISPIIKTASYNAVLAVILGGVLGLLIVLAGAAVARMNEREYFAVFGKYIVGKWVHIPLILLLAGYMLHRASMSMRNVEDFLMVNHLPTTPETVIAILLGLTVALTVRSGIQAIARMAEVIFFVNLLLLIILTPLLLGIELQTPMLRAFVTNFDLNRTAAGTLQATPWFGDAFVVLFIYPHLKQQIKIRRVAVWGAVFSMILILSYLVPSLLAFGPELAGKMTYPVMEYVRSMRIADFIETLDPFLTILYIPALMLKISLLVYAAVISLARILSLHDYKPLAFSVSAAVVGYSVHFADNTAELLYFMTAYWPSYALCMQLIPILYWFVAKIRGKGAAHPKAP
;
A
#
# COMPACT_ATOMS: atom_id res chain seq x y z
N MET A 1 24.88 -11.11 -4.68
CA MET A 1 23.71 -10.20 -4.68
C MET A 1 23.71 -9.37 -3.41
N LYS A 2 23.48 -8.07 -3.50
CA LYS A 2 23.30 -7.25 -2.29
C LYS A 2 21.87 -7.51 -1.76
N HIS A 3 21.72 -7.81 -0.48
CA HIS A 3 20.45 -8.16 0.14
C HIS A 3 19.84 -6.98 0.90
N ILE A 4 18.52 -6.93 0.96
CA ILE A 4 17.77 -5.95 1.74
C ILE A 4 17.94 -6.23 3.22
N SER A 5 18.26 -5.20 4.02
CA SER A 5 18.39 -5.30 5.47
C SER A 5 17.02 -5.30 6.17
N ALA A 6 16.99 -5.66 7.45
CA ALA A 6 15.74 -5.62 8.23
C ALA A 6 15.18 -4.19 8.36
N SER A 7 16.04 -3.18 8.56
CA SER A 7 15.63 -1.77 8.63
C SER A 7 15.05 -1.28 7.30
N GLN A 8 15.74 -1.59 6.18
CA GLN A 8 15.23 -1.27 4.84
C GLN A 8 13.86 -1.88 4.57
N LEU A 9 13.64 -3.12 5.00
CA LEU A 9 12.37 -3.77 4.81
C LEU A 9 11.27 -3.16 5.71
N VAL A 10 11.58 -2.75 6.94
CA VAL A 10 10.61 -2.01 7.78
C VAL A 10 10.20 -0.72 7.08
N MET A 11 11.18 0.09 6.62
CA MET A 11 10.91 1.35 5.92
C MET A 11 10.12 1.13 4.64
N LEU A 12 10.48 0.10 3.85
CA LEU A 12 9.77 -0.28 2.63
C LEU A 12 8.30 -0.63 2.91
N LEU A 13 8.04 -1.50 3.89
CA LEU A 13 6.67 -1.88 4.25
C LEU A 13 5.88 -0.71 4.83
N THR A 14 6.52 0.14 5.64
CA THR A 14 5.88 1.34 6.18
C THR A 14 5.39 2.26 5.07
N ILE A 15 6.28 2.62 4.13
CA ILE A 15 5.93 3.53 3.03
C ILE A 15 4.94 2.86 2.08
N TYR A 16 5.11 1.58 1.79
CA TYR A 16 4.18 0.82 0.94
C TYR A 16 2.74 0.83 1.47
N ILE A 17 2.55 0.58 2.77
CA ILE A 17 1.22 0.61 3.40
C ILE A 17 0.69 2.05 3.50
N TYR A 18 1.54 2.98 3.95
CA TYR A 18 1.18 4.37 4.19
C TYR A 18 0.79 5.12 2.91
N SER A 19 1.51 4.89 1.80
CA SER A 19 1.50 5.77 0.61
C SER A 19 0.11 6.11 0.07
N GLU A 20 -0.78 5.16 0.00
CA GLU A 20 -2.12 5.36 -0.57
C GLU A 20 -3.18 5.64 0.49
N ASN A 21 -2.93 5.13 1.71
CA ASN A 21 -3.86 5.27 2.81
C ASN A 21 -4.03 6.73 3.25
N ALA A 22 -2.95 7.51 3.23
CA ALA A 22 -2.99 8.93 3.59
C ALA A 22 -3.84 9.78 2.63
N GLY A 23 -3.90 9.40 1.34
CA GLY A 23 -4.70 10.14 0.34
C GLY A 23 -6.13 9.62 0.20
N PHE A 24 -6.31 8.31 0.09
CA PHE A 24 -7.56 7.73 -0.41
C PHE A 24 -8.33 6.87 0.60
N LEU A 25 -7.72 6.39 1.69
CA LEU A 25 -8.44 5.64 2.71
C LEU A 25 -9.20 6.54 3.69
N ILE A 26 -8.67 7.74 3.96
CA ILE A 26 -9.14 8.59 5.06
C ILE A 26 -10.61 9.00 4.85
N SER A 27 -10.96 9.56 3.71
CA SER A 27 -12.35 9.95 3.43
C SER A 27 -13.31 8.74 3.42
N PRO A 28 -13.05 7.66 2.67
CA PRO A 28 -13.91 6.48 2.67
C PRO A 28 -14.10 5.86 4.06
N ILE A 29 -13.05 5.75 4.87
CA ILE A 29 -13.17 5.15 6.19
C ILE A 29 -13.92 6.05 7.18
N ILE A 30 -13.75 7.38 7.08
CA ILE A 30 -14.53 8.34 7.86
C ILE A 30 -16.01 8.25 7.47
N LYS A 31 -16.32 8.18 6.17
CA LYS A 31 -17.68 8.03 5.67
C LYS A 31 -18.35 6.76 6.20
N THR A 32 -17.62 5.65 6.28
CA THR A 32 -18.15 4.36 6.73
C THR A 32 -18.22 4.27 8.26
N ALA A 33 -17.14 4.63 8.95
CA ALA A 33 -17.00 4.40 10.39
C ALA A 33 -17.25 5.64 11.27
N SER A 34 -17.37 6.84 10.68
CA SER A 34 -17.59 8.09 11.41
C SER A 34 -16.50 8.28 12.51
N TYR A 35 -16.87 8.60 13.72
CA TYR A 35 -15.95 8.70 14.86
C TYR A 35 -15.19 7.41 15.19
N ASN A 36 -15.72 6.26 14.76
CA ASN A 36 -15.09 4.95 14.96
C ASN A 36 -13.95 4.66 13.96
N ALA A 37 -13.66 5.57 13.01
CA ALA A 37 -12.65 5.39 11.98
C ALA A 37 -11.25 5.11 12.56
N VAL A 38 -10.90 5.75 13.69
CA VAL A 38 -9.62 5.52 14.39
C VAL A 38 -9.50 4.05 14.85
N LEU A 39 -10.54 3.55 15.54
CA LEU A 39 -10.57 2.17 16.01
C LEU A 39 -10.62 1.18 14.83
N ALA A 40 -11.36 1.51 13.79
CA ALA A 40 -11.46 0.70 12.57
C ALA A 40 -10.11 0.55 11.85
N VAL A 41 -9.30 1.62 11.76
CA VAL A 41 -7.94 1.56 11.21
C VAL A 41 -7.03 0.68 12.06
N ILE A 42 -7.09 0.79 13.38
CA ILE A 42 -6.27 -0.04 14.29
C ILE A 42 -6.65 -1.52 14.14
N LEU A 43 -7.93 -1.85 14.21
CA LEU A 43 -8.40 -3.23 14.07
C LEU A 43 -8.13 -3.79 12.66
N GLY A 44 -8.39 -2.99 11.61
CA GLY A 44 -8.08 -3.35 10.22
C GLY A 44 -6.59 -3.58 10.01
N GLY A 45 -5.74 -2.76 10.62
CA GLY A 45 -4.29 -2.95 10.59
C GLY A 45 -3.84 -4.24 11.29
N VAL A 46 -4.46 -4.61 12.42
CA VAL A 46 -4.19 -5.88 13.10
C VAL A 46 -4.61 -7.06 12.21
N LEU A 47 -5.81 -7.03 11.62
CA LEU A 47 -6.27 -8.09 10.72
C LEU A 47 -5.41 -8.18 9.45
N GLY A 48 -5.07 -7.04 8.85
CA GLY A 48 -4.17 -7.01 7.69
C GLY A 48 -2.77 -7.55 8.02
N LEU A 49 -2.25 -7.25 9.22
CA LEU A 49 -0.99 -7.84 9.68
C LEU A 49 -1.05 -9.37 9.76
N LEU A 50 -2.17 -9.96 10.16
CA LEU A 50 -2.33 -11.42 10.16
C LEU A 50 -2.19 -12.01 8.74
N ILE A 51 -2.74 -11.34 7.73
CA ILE A 51 -2.59 -11.73 6.31
C ILE A 51 -1.10 -11.69 5.91
N VAL A 52 -0.41 -10.59 6.24
CA VAL A 52 1.03 -10.44 5.94
C VAL A 52 1.87 -11.51 6.64
N LEU A 53 1.55 -11.83 7.89
CA LEU A 53 2.24 -12.87 8.65
C LEU A 53 2.03 -14.27 8.06
N ALA A 54 0.84 -14.56 7.53
CA ALA A 54 0.57 -15.80 6.82
C ALA A 54 1.40 -15.90 5.53
N GLY A 55 1.45 -14.83 4.72
CA GLY A 55 2.31 -14.74 3.54
C GLY A 55 3.80 -14.92 3.88
N ALA A 56 4.26 -14.25 4.94
CA ALA A 56 5.62 -14.36 5.43
C ALA A 56 5.95 -15.79 5.93
N ALA A 57 4.97 -16.48 6.51
CA ALA A 57 5.15 -17.89 6.93
C ALA A 57 5.30 -18.81 5.71
N VAL A 58 4.56 -18.58 4.64
CA VAL A 58 4.73 -19.31 3.37
C VAL A 58 6.11 -19.02 2.75
N ALA A 59 6.52 -17.75 2.70
CA ALA A 59 7.84 -17.38 2.16
C ALA A 59 9.00 -18.07 2.88
N ARG A 60 8.92 -18.27 4.18
CA ARG A 60 9.93 -18.96 5.00
C ARG A 60 10.05 -20.46 4.72
N MET A 61 9.11 -21.07 4.01
CA MET A 61 9.19 -22.50 3.69
C MET A 61 10.30 -22.79 2.66
N ASN A 62 10.62 -21.80 1.81
CA ASN A 62 11.80 -21.85 0.94
C ASN A 62 12.38 -20.43 0.75
N GLU A 63 13.37 -20.10 1.58
CA GLU A 63 13.98 -18.76 1.63
C GLU A 63 14.82 -18.42 0.39
N ARG A 64 15.22 -19.41 -0.39
CA ARG A 64 16.13 -19.24 -1.52
C ARG A 64 15.43 -19.12 -2.86
N GLU A 65 14.21 -19.63 -2.97
CA GLU A 65 13.45 -19.62 -4.22
C GLU A 65 12.28 -18.64 -4.18
N TYR A 66 11.94 -18.14 -5.35
CA TYR A 66 10.75 -17.31 -5.50
C TYR A 66 9.47 -18.12 -5.27
N PHE A 67 8.50 -17.50 -4.64
CA PHE A 67 7.18 -18.12 -4.40
C PHE A 67 6.56 -18.63 -5.69
N ALA A 68 6.71 -17.90 -6.80
CA ALA A 68 6.25 -18.30 -8.12
C ALA A 68 6.86 -19.63 -8.62
N VAL A 69 7.97 -20.09 -8.02
CA VAL A 69 8.62 -21.37 -8.37
C VAL A 69 8.28 -22.45 -7.35
N PHE A 70 8.51 -22.19 -6.05
CA PHE A 70 8.39 -23.24 -5.04
C PHE A 70 6.96 -23.55 -4.61
N GLY A 71 6.03 -22.60 -4.78
CA GLY A 71 4.64 -22.79 -4.37
C GLY A 71 3.93 -24.00 -5.03
N LYS A 72 4.42 -24.44 -6.20
CA LYS A 72 3.95 -25.67 -6.85
C LYS A 72 4.13 -26.94 -6.00
N TYR A 73 5.11 -26.97 -5.11
CA TYR A 73 5.34 -28.10 -4.21
C TYR A 73 4.33 -28.15 -3.06
N ILE A 74 3.65 -27.04 -2.78
CA ILE A 74 2.63 -26.94 -1.73
C ILE A 74 1.28 -27.42 -2.25
N VAL A 75 0.78 -26.80 -3.33
CA VAL A 75 -0.58 -27.03 -3.86
C VAL A 75 -0.62 -27.86 -5.14
N GLY A 76 0.52 -28.15 -5.76
CA GLY A 76 0.63 -28.82 -7.06
C GLY A 76 0.71 -27.82 -8.23
N LYS A 77 1.36 -28.23 -9.33
CA LYS A 77 1.64 -27.35 -10.49
C LYS A 77 0.37 -26.78 -11.14
N TRP A 78 -0.66 -27.62 -11.29
CA TRP A 78 -1.90 -27.25 -11.99
C TRP A 78 -2.73 -26.21 -11.23
N VAL A 79 -2.67 -26.20 -9.90
CA VAL A 79 -3.34 -25.19 -9.06
C VAL A 79 -2.45 -23.97 -8.89
N HIS A 80 -1.14 -24.16 -8.76
CA HIS A 80 -0.19 -23.10 -8.51
C HIS A 80 -0.11 -22.07 -9.63
N ILE A 81 0.00 -22.51 -10.89
CA ILE A 81 0.17 -21.60 -12.04
C ILE A 81 -1.01 -20.64 -12.17
N PRO A 82 -2.29 -21.08 -12.19
CA PRO A 82 -3.42 -20.17 -12.21
C PRO A 82 -3.45 -19.20 -11.04
N LEU A 83 -3.14 -19.66 -9.81
CA LEU A 83 -3.14 -18.79 -8.64
C LEU A 83 -2.04 -17.72 -8.70
N ILE A 84 -0.85 -18.04 -9.21
CA ILE A 84 0.22 -17.03 -9.38
C ILE A 84 -0.13 -16.05 -10.49
N LEU A 85 -0.71 -16.49 -11.59
CA LEU A 85 -1.20 -15.60 -12.66
C LEU A 85 -2.30 -14.66 -12.12
N LEU A 86 -3.21 -15.18 -11.30
CA LEU A 86 -4.25 -14.38 -10.64
C LEU A 86 -3.64 -13.33 -9.69
N LEU A 87 -2.64 -13.72 -8.87
CA LEU A 87 -1.92 -12.79 -8.00
C LEU A 87 -1.10 -11.76 -8.79
N ALA A 88 -0.46 -12.16 -9.90
CA ALA A 88 0.23 -11.21 -10.77
C ALA A 88 -0.75 -10.20 -11.39
N GLY A 89 -1.89 -10.70 -11.90
CA GLY A 89 -2.98 -9.84 -12.38
C GLY A 89 -3.52 -8.90 -11.32
N TYR A 90 -3.71 -9.38 -10.09
CA TYR A 90 -4.07 -8.54 -8.95
C TYR A 90 -3.06 -7.43 -8.68
N MET A 91 -1.75 -7.76 -8.67
CA MET A 91 -0.70 -6.76 -8.46
C MET A 91 -0.67 -5.70 -9.58
N LEU A 92 -0.91 -6.09 -10.84
CA LEU A 92 -1.00 -5.17 -11.97
C LEU A 92 -2.25 -4.29 -11.89
N HIS A 93 -3.41 -4.87 -11.60
CA HIS A 93 -4.65 -4.13 -11.34
C HIS A 93 -4.47 -3.11 -10.21
N ARG A 94 -3.83 -3.53 -9.12
CA ARG A 94 -3.54 -2.67 -7.98
C ARG A 94 -2.56 -1.54 -8.31
N ALA A 95 -1.53 -1.85 -9.11
CA ALA A 95 -0.58 -0.85 -9.61
C ALA A 95 -1.26 0.20 -10.50
N SER A 96 -2.15 -0.24 -11.41
CA SER A 96 -2.91 0.67 -12.30
C SER A 96 -3.88 1.55 -11.52
N MET A 97 -4.57 1.00 -10.52
CA MET A 97 -5.42 1.78 -9.62
C MET A 97 -4.62 2.84 -8.84
N SER A 98 -3.44 2.47 -8.32
CA SER A 98 -2.56 3.41 -7.63
C SER A 98 -1.99 4.47 -8.58
N MET A 99 -1.73 4.11 -9.84
CA MET A 99 -1.28 5.05 -10.87
C MET A 99 -2.38 6.04 -11.21
N ARG A 100 -3.61 5.58 -11.41
CA ARG A 100 -4.79 6.44 -11.60
C ARG A 100 -4.97 7.43 -10.44
N ASN A 101 -4.74 6.99 -9.20
CA ASN A 101 -4.78 7.87 -8.04
C ASN A 101 -3.75 9.01 -8.11
N VAL A 102 -2.53 8.74 -8.61
CA VAL A 102 -1.51 9.80 -8.82
C VAL A 102 -1.92 10.74 -9.95
N GLU A 103 -2.45 10.20 -11.03
CA GLU A 103 -2.94 10.97 -12.19
C GLU A 103 -4.04 11.94 -11.75
N ASP A 104 -5.08 11.44 -11.08
CA ASP A 104 -6.18 12.27 -10.56
C ASP A 104 -5.69 13.32 -9.57
N PHE A 105 -4.80 12.93 -8.63
CA PHE A 105 -4.23 13.87 -7.68
C PHE A 105 -3.47 15.02 -8.36
N LEU A 106 -2.67 14.70 -9.36
CA LEU A 106 -1.92 15.70 -10.12
C LEU A 106 -2.83 16.61 -10.95
N MET A 107 -3.82 16.04 -11.65
CA MET A 107 -4.76 16.82 -12.46
C MET A 107 -5.62 17.76 -11.61
N VAL A 108 -6.11 17.28 -10.47
CA VAL A 108 -6.99 18.09 -9.60
C VAL A 108 -6.22 19.20 -8.89
N ASN A 109 -5.00 18.95 -8.45
CA ASN A 109 -4.29 19.86 -7.54
C ASN A 109 -3.19 20.70 -8.22
N HIS A 110 -2.56 20.21 -9.30
CA HIS A 110 -1.33 20.81 -9.84
C HIS A 110 -1.32 21.01 -11.35
N LEU A 111 -1.92 20.12 -12.13
CA LEU A 111 -1.79 20.06 -13.58
C LEU A 111 -3.15 19.99 -14.30
N PRO A 112 -4.10 20.91 -14.06
CA PRO A 112 -5.49 20.81 -14.55
C PRO A 112 -5.62 20.89 -16.07
N THR A 113 -4.62 21.41 -16.77
CA THR A 113 -4.61 21.55 -18.25
C THR A 113 -3.76 20.49 -18.96
N THR A 114 -3.03 19.65 -18.20
CA THR A 114 -2.15 18.62 -18.79
C THR A 114 -2.98 17.39 -19.12
N PRO A 115 -2.90 16.85 -20.35
CA PRO A 115 -3.60 15.61 -20.70
C PRO A 115 -3.18 14.45 -19.79
N GLU A 116 -4.16 13.71 -19.29
CA GLU A 116 -3.96 12.55 -18.40
C GLU A 116 -2.94 11.56 -18.95
N THR A 117 -3.03 11.26 -20.25
CA THR A 117 -2.14 10.29 -20.92
C THR A 117 -0.66 10.71 -20.84
N VAL A 118 -0.37 12.03 -20.88
CA VAL A 118 1.01 12.53 -20.75
C VAL A 118 1.54 12.27 -19.34
N ILE A 119 0.72 12.54 -18.33
CA ILE A 119 1.06 12.26 -16.93
C ILE A 119 1.29 10.76 -16.75
N ALA A 120 0.38 9.91 -17.21
CA ALA A 120 0.45 8.46 -17.14
C ALA A 120 1.73 7.89 -17.79
N ILE A 121 2.11 8.37 -18.97
CA ILE A 121 3.31 7.93 -19.68
C ILE A 121 4.58 8.29 -18.88
N LEU A 122 4.68 9.50 -18.34
CA LEU A 122 5.84 9.95 -17.55
C LEU A 122 5.97 9.13 -16.26
N LEU A 123 4.87 8.88 -15.58
CA LEU A 123 4.82 8.03 -14.38
C LEU A 123 5.19 6.58 -14.74
N GLY A 124 4.62 6.04 -15.80
CA GLY A 124 4.91 4.68 -16.27
C GLY A 124 6.36 4.46 -16.67
N LEU A 125 6.98 5.45 -17.33
CA LEU A 125 8.40 5.42 -17.64
C LEU A 125 9.26 5.40 -16.37
N THR A 126 8.91 6.23 -15.38
CA THR A 126 9.59 6.26 -14.08
C THR A 126 9.47 4.90 -13.37
N VAL A 127 8.29 4.29 -13.37
CA VAL A 127 8.06 2.95 -12.83
C VAL A 127 8.91 1.92 -13.56
N ALA A 128 8.89 1.90 -14.90
CA ALA A 128 9.66 0.97 -15.71
C ALA A 128 11.17 1.02 -15.41
N LEU A 129 11.74 2.24 -15.33
CA LEU A 129 13.14 2.46 -14.99
C LEU A 129 13.46 2.01 -13.55
N THR A 130 12.58 2.29 -12.60
CA THR A 130 12.73 1.87 -11.21
C THR A 130 12.68 0.35 -11.07
N VAL A 131 11.72 -0.32 -11.71
CA VAL A 131 11.61 -1.79 -11.74
C VAL A 131 12.84 -2.42 -12.38
N ARG A 132 13.32 -1.86 -13.49
CA ARG A 132 14.52 -2.33 -14.17
C ARG A 132 15.78 -2.19 -13.31
N SER A 133 15.84 -1.16 -12.45
CA SER A 133 16.93 -0.94 -11.50
C SER A 133 16.94 -1.96 -10.36
N GLY A 134 15.82 -2.65 -10.15
CA GLY A 134 15.68 -3.80 -9.24
C GLY A 134 15.30 -3.43 -7.82
N ILE A 135 14.99 -4.46 -7.06
CA ILE A 135 14.42 -4.33 -5.71
C ILE A 135 15.28 -3.53 -4.72
N GLN A 136 16.59 -3.49 -4.93
CA GLN A 136 17.47 -2.68 -4.07
C GLN A 136 17.34 -1.18 -4.31
N ALA A 137 17.08 -0.77 -5.56
CA ALA A 137 16.79 0.62 -5.87
C ALA A 137 15.48 1.03 -5.18
N ILE A 138 14.45 0.18 -5.26
CA ILE A 138 13.16 0.38 -4.58
C ILE A 138 13.35 0.48 -3.06
N ALA A 139 14.16 -0.41 -2.46
CA ALA A 139 14.44 -0.37 -1.02
C ALA A 139 15.19 0.88 -0.57
N ARG A 140 16.11 1.41 -1.38
CA ARG A 140 16.80 2.68 -1.10
C ARG A 140 15.89 3.89 -1.27
N MET A 141 15.00 3.88 -2.27
CA MET A 141 13.96 4.90 -2.38
C MET A 141 13.11 4.93 -1.11
N ALA A 142 12.72 3.74 -0.59
CA ALA A 142 11.96 3.64 0.64
C ALA A 142 12.67 4.27 1.84
N GLU A 143 13.98 4.10 1.97
CA GLU A 143 14.77 4.74 3.04
C GLU A 143 14.69 6.26 2.96
N VAL A 144 14.95 6.83 1.79
CA VAL A 144 14.91 8.29 1.59
C VAL A 144 13.50 8.83 1.88
N ILE A 145 12.49 8.21 1.27
CA ILE A 145 11.09 8.63 1.44
C ILE A 145 10.66 8.51 2.91
N PHE A 146 11.07 7.45 3.60
CA PHE A 146 10.75 7.25 5.03
C PHE A 146 11.32 8.39 5.89
N PHE A 147 12.59 8.73 5.72
CA PHE A 147 13.20 9.81 6.50
C PHE A 147 12.62 11.19 6.16
N VAL A 148 12.30 11.45 4.89
CA VAL A 148 11.62 12.69 4.49
C VAL A 148 10.22 12.77 5.12
N ASN A 149 9.45 11.66 5.09
CA ASN A 149 8.14 11.60 5.75
C ASN A 149 8.25 11.80 7.26
N LEU A 150 9.24 11.18 7.91
CA LEU A 150 9.45 11.33 9.35
C LEU A 150 9.83 12.77 9.72
N LEU A 151 10.72 13.39 8.95
CA LEU A 151 11.13 14.79 9.16
C LEU A 151 9.92 15.73 9.04
N LEU A 152 9.14 15.58 7.97
CA LEU A 152 7.97 16.42 7.74
C LEU A 152 6.86 16.14 8.76
N LEU A 153 6.68 14.90 9.20
CA LEU A 153 5.77 14.60 10.31
C LEU A 153 6.17 15.36 11.59
N ILE A 154 7.47 15.36 11.94
CA ILE A 154 7.99 16.07 13.12
C ILE A 154 7.78 17.59 12.99
N ILE A 155 7.94 18.15 11.81
CA ILE A 155 7.75 19.59 11.57
C ILE A 155 6.25 19.95 11.55
N LEU A 156 5.42 19.16 10.85
CA LEU A 156 4.01 19.45 10.66
C LEU A 156 3.17 19.15 11.91
N THR A 157 3.52 18.15 12.71
CA THR A 157 2.70 17.76 13.88
C THR A 157 2.51 18.91 14.90
N PRO A 158 3.53 19.69 15.31
CA PRO A 158 3.33 20.84 16.19
C PRO A 158 2.44 21.92 15.57
N LEU A 159 2.58 22.11 14.24
CA LEU A 159 1.75 23.06 13.50
C LEU A 159 0.29 22.60 13.43
N LEU A 160 0.09 21.30 13.28
CA LEU A 160 -1.24 20.64 13.29
C LEU A 160 -1.92 20.78 14.68
N LEU A 161 -1.15 20.75 15.77
CA LEU A 161 -1.67 20.88 17.14
C LEU A 161 -1.91 22.34 17.54
N GLY A 162 -1.32 23.31 16.85
CA GLY A 162 -1.51 24.75 17.09
C GLY A 162 -2.82 25.33 16.56
N ILE A 163 -3.57 24.58 15.77
CA ILE A 163 -4.91 24.95 15.30
C ILE A 163 -5.90 24.67 16.43
N GLU A 164 -6.95 25.49 16.55
CA GLU A 164 -8.08 25.25 17.46
C GLU A 164 -8.76 23.93 17.11
N LEU A 165 -8.19 22.83 17.62
CA LEU A 165 -8.81 21.53 17.54
C LEU A 165 -10.07 21.57 18.41
N GLN A 166 -11.20 21.14 17.86
CA GLN A 166 -12.45 21.09 18.61
C GLN A 166 -12.34 19.99 19.68
N THR A 167 -11.77 20.37 20.84
CA THR A 167 -11.58 19.44 21.98
C THR A 167 -12.85 18.71 22.41
N PRO A 168 -14.09 19.27 22.27
CA PRO A 168 -15.31 18.51 22.49
C PRO A 168 -15.45 17.28 21.59
N MET A 169 -14.86 17.31 20.37
CA MET A 169 -14.89 16.15 19.46
C MET A 169 -14.05 14.98 19.98
N LEU A 170 -13.05 15.19 20.84
CA LEU A 170 -12.33 14.08 21.48
C LEU A 170 -13.27 13.19 22.32
N ARG A 171 -14.27 13.76 22.96
CA ARG A 171 -15.28 12.99 23.69
C ARG A 171 -16.12 12.14 22.74
N ALA A 172 -16.38 12.61 21.51
CA ALA A 172 -17.19 11.91 20.55
C ALA A 172 -16.58 10.56 20.10
N PHE A 173 -15.24 10.42 20.15
CA PHE A 173 -14.58 9.12 19.87
C PHE A 173 -14.95 8.03 20.85
N VAL A 174 -15.34 8.39 22.08
CA VAL A 174 -15.72 7.44 23.13
C VAL A 174 -17.24 7.33 23.24
N THR A 175 -17.96 8.44 23.12
CA THR A 175 -19.42 8.49 23.34
C THR A 175 -20.23 7.98 22.15
N ASN A 176 -19.68 8.05 20.92
CA ASN A 176 -20.36 7.63 19.69
C ASN A 176 -19.88 6.26 19.20
N PHE A 177 -19.63 5.33 20.10
CA PHE A 177 -19.25 3.97 19.71
C PHE A 177 -20.42 3.25 19.03
N ASP A 178 -20.17 2.72 17.83
CA ASP A 178 -21.08 1.91 17.03
C ASP A 178 -20.34 0.68 16.51
N LEU A 179 -20.75 -0.49 16.96
CA LEU A 179 -20.11 -1.76 16.60
C LEU A 179 -20.22 -2.06 15.10
N ASN A 180 -21.38 -1.78 14.48
CA ASN A 180 -21.60 -2.06 13.07
C ASN A 180 -20.72 -1.18 12.19
N ARG A 181 -20.65 0.12 12.49
CA ARG A 181 -19.76 1.05 11.81
C ARG A 181 -18.29 0.71 12.02
N THR A 182 -17.93 0.30 13.24
CA THR A 182 -16.55 -0.15 13.54
C THR A 182 -16.21 -1.40 12.73
N ALA A 183 -17.08 -2.39 12.68
CA ALA A 183 -16.87 -3.62 11.91
C ALA A 183 -16.76 -3.35 10.41
N ALA A 184 -17.68 -2.54 9.85
CA ALA A 184 -17.65 -2.16 8.44
C ALA A 184 -16.35 -1.41 8.08
N GLY A 185 -15.94 -0.43 8.89
CA GLY A 185 -14.68 0.28 8.69
C GLY A 185 -13.45 -0.62 8.85
N THR A 186 -13.50 -1.57 9.80
CA THR A 186 -12.41 -2.56 9.98
C THR A 186 -12.25 -3.43 8.73
N LEU A 187 -13.34 -3.94 8.17
CA LEU A 187 -13.32 -4.73 6.93
C LEU A 187 -12.81 -3.88 5.74
N GLN A 188 -13.16 -2.61 5.69
CA GLN A 188 -12.68 -1.68 4.67
C GLN A 188 -11.18 -1.41 4.81
N ALA A 189 -10.66 -1.25 6.03
CA ALA A 189 -9.26 -0.95 6.28
C ALA A 189 -8.34 -2.18 6.14
N THR A 190 -8.83 -3.38 6.44
CA THR A 190 -8.04 -4.62 6.47
C THR A 190 -7.22 -4.86 5.19
N PRO A 191 -7.79 -4.79 3.97
CA PRO A 191 -7.04 -5.08 2.75
C PRO A 191 -5.93 -4.07 2.45
N TRP A 192 -6.06 -2.84 2.93
CA TRP A 192 -5.02 -1.83 2.75
C TRP A 192 -3.73 -2.18 3.47
N PHE A 193 -3.82 -2.76 4.67
CA PHE A 193 -2.67 -3.28 5.40
C PHE A 193 -2.25 -4.65 4.90
N GLY A 194 -3.22 -5.50 4.55
CA GLY A 194 -3.00 -6.84 4.03
C GLY A 194 -2.24 -6.86 2.70
N ASP A 195 -2.31 -5.79 1.91
CA ASP A 195 -1.57 -5.61 0.65
C ASP A 195 -0.05 -5.81 0.80
N ALA A 196 0.49 -5.61 2.02
CA ALA A 196 1.89 -5.87 2.32
C ALA A 196 2.29 -7.36 2.25
N PHE A 197 1.35 -8.27 1.95
CA PHE A 197 1.68 -9.66 1.58
C PHE A 197 2.61 -9.74 0.35
N VAL A 198 2.77 -8.67 -0.40
CA VAL A 198 3.76 -8.52 -1.49
C VAL A 198 5.17 -8.91 -1.06
N VAL A 199 5.49 -8.85 0.24
CA VAL A 199 6.75 -9.35 0.81
C VAL A 199 7.04 -10.80 0.46
N LEU A 200 6.02 -11.62 0.22
CA LEU A 200 6.13 -13.01 -0.23
C LEU A 200 6.93 -13.14 -1.55
N PHE A 201 6.79 -12.17 -2.44
CA PHE A 201 7.42 -12.19 -3.77
C PHE A 201 8.86 -11.68 -3.77
N ILE A 202 9.23 -10.86 -2.78
CA ILE A 202 10.58 -10.27 -2.66
C ILE A 202 11.46 -11.00 -1.64
N TYR A 203 10.91 -12.03 -0.98
CA TYR A 203 11.58 -12.73 0.13
C TYR A 203 12.99 -13.24 -0.20
N PRO A 204 13.29 -13.81 -1.39
CA PRO A 204 14.64 -14.29 -1.74
C PRO A 204 15.71 -13.18 -1.77
N HIS A 205 15.31 -11.92 -1.80
CA HIS A 205 16.22 -10.77 -1.79
C HIS A 205 16.56 -10.28 -0.37
N LEU A 206 15.95 -10.88 0.66
CA LEU A 206 16.20 -10.50 2.04
C LEU A 206 17.51 -11.12 2.56
N LYS A 207 18.18 -10.41 3.47
CA LYS A 207 19.31 -11.02 4.20
C LYS A 207 18.83 -12.25 4.97
N GLN A 208 19.64 -13.31 4.93
CA GLN A 208 19.39 -14.47 5.78
C GLN A 208 19.30 -14.03 7.25
N GLN A 209 18.45 -14.72 8.04
CA GLN A 209 18.20 -14.45 9.47
C GLN A 209 17.33 -13.22 9.78
N ILE A 210 16.69 -12.59 8.81
CA ILE A 210 15.72 -11.53 9.11
C ILE A 210 14.52 -12.13 9.87
N LYS A 211 14.25 -11.57 11.04
CA LYS A 211 13.03 -11.88 11.81
C LYS A 211 11.81 -11.23 11.17
N ILE A 212 11.36 -11.80 10.05
CA ILE A 212 10.29 -11.21 9.19
C ILE A 212 9.03 -10.84 9.98
N ARG A 213 8.64 -11.63 10.99
CA ARG A 213 7.50 -11.29 11.85
C ARG A 213 7.70 -9.96 12.56
N ARG A 214 8.89 -9.72 13.14
CA ARG A 214 9.20 -8.45 13.81
C ARG A 214 9.20 -7.28 12.82
N VAL A 215 9.74 -7.49 11.64
CA VAL A 215 9.76 -6.48 10.57
C VAL A 215 8.36 -6.13 10.12
N ALA A 216 7.49 -7.11 9.88
CA ALA A 216 6.10 -6.90 9.51
C ALA A 216 5.31 -6.13 10.59
N VAL A 217 5.52 -6.49 11.87
CA VAL A 217 4.90 -5.77 12.99
C VAL A 217 5.33 -4.31 13.03
N TRP A 218 6.64 -4.03 12.97
CA TRP A 218 7.14 -2.65 13.00
C TRP A 218 6.69 -1.87 11.76
N GLY A 219 6.69 -2.48 10.56
CA GLY A 219 6.16 -1.86 9.35
C GLY A 219 4.69 -1.47 9.48
N ALA A 220 3.86 -2.35 10.03
CA ALA A 220 2.44 -2.08 10.29
C ALA A 220 2.25 -1.01 11.38
N VAL A 221 3.02 -1.04 12.47
CA VAL A 221 2.93 -0.05 13.56
C VAL A 221 3.30 1.34 13.06
N PHE A 222 4.44 1.49 12.36
CA PHE A 222 4.85 2.79 11.84
C PHE A 222 3.87 3.31 10.78
N SER A 223 3.34 2.45 9.90
CA SER A 223 2.32 2.88 8.93
C SER A 223 1.01 3.31 9.62
N MET A 224 0.56 2.60 10.68
CA MET A 224 -0.59 3.03 11.48
C MET A 224 -0.36 4.40 12.10
N ILE A 225 0.80 4.63 12.72
CA ILE A 225 1.14 5.93 13.32
C ILE A 225 1.02 7.03 12.26
N LEU A 226 1.62 6.82 11.08
CA LEU A 226 1.56 7.79 9.99
C LEU A 226 0.11 8.02 9.50
N ILE A 227 -0.70 6.98 9.35
CA ILE A 227 -2.09 7.12 8.90
C ILE A 227 -2.91 7.86 9.97
N LEU A 228 -2.77 7.49 11.23
CA LEU A 228 -3.50 8.12 12.34
C LEU A 228 -3.10 9.58 12.55
N SER A 229 -1.84 9.95 12.27
CA SER A 229 -1.38 11.34 12.35
C SER A 229 -2.07 12.28 11.35
N TYR A 230 -2.70 11.76 10.32
CA TYR A 230 -3.53 12.52 9.37
C TYR A 230 -5.03 12.33 9.61
N LEU A 231 -5.46 11.11 9.95
CA LEU A 231 -6.85 10.78 10.19
C LEU A 231 -7.43 11.55 11.39
N VAL A 232 -6.72 11.53 12.52
CA VAL A 232 -7.21 12.15 13.76
C VAL A 232 -7.38 13.67 13.60
N PRO A 233 -6.37 14.42 13.11
CA PRO A 233 -6.54 15.85 12.89
C PRO A 233 -7.64 16.20 11.89
N SER A 234 -7.76 15.43 10.79
CA SER A 234 -8.83 15.65 9.81
C SER A 234 -10.23 15.49 10.43
N LEU A 235 -10.41 14.49 11.30
CA LEU A 235 -11.65 14.29 12.05
C LEU A 235 -11.92 15.41 13.07
N LEU A 236 -10.89 15.89 13.75
CA LEU A 236 -11.03 16.95 14.75
C LEU A 236 -11.29 18.33 14.12
N ALA A 237 -10.76 18.57 12.91
CA ALA A 237 -10.92 19.83 12.21
C ALA A 237 -12.29 19.94 11.52
N PHE A 238 -12.71 18.89 10.82
CA PHE A 238 -13.88 18.95 9.94
C PHE A 238 -15.08 18.15 10.46
N GLY A 239 -14.87 17.28 11.44
CA GLY A 239 -15.88 16.32 11.84
C GLY A 239 -16.12 15.22 10.78
N PRO A 240 -16.86 14.15 11.13
CA PRO A 240 -17.00 13.00 10.23
C PRO A 240 -17.86 13.29 9.00
N GLU A 241 -18.85 14.17 9.09
CA GLU A 241 -19.74 14.47 7.98
C GLU A 241 -19.05 15.23 6.86
N LEU A 242 -18.29 16.26 7.19
CA LEU A 242 -17.58 17.06 6.21
C LEU A 242 -16.34 16.31 5.68
N ALA A 243 -15.51 15.77 6.57
CA ALA A 243 -14.33 15.01 6.17
C ALA A 243 -14.66 13.78 5.30
N GLY A 244 -15.79 13.11 5.56
CA GLY A 244 -16.26 11.98 4.76
C GLY A 244 -16.81 12.36 3.36
N LYS A 245 -17.04 13.64 3.08
CA LYS A 245 -17.46 14.16 1.77
C LYS A 245 -16.31 14.76 0.96
N MET A 246 -15.18 15.06 1.60
CA MET A 246 -13.99 15.59 0.94
C MET A 246 -13.26 14.50 0.18
N THR A 247 -12.73 14.79 -1.00
CA THR A 247 -11.89 13.85 -1.76
C THR A 247 -10.53 13.67 -1.05
N TYR A 248 -9.93 14.77 -0.60
CA TYR A 248 -8.62 14.80 0.05
C TYR A 248 -8.68 15.57 1.38
N PRO A 249 -9.30 15.03 2.44
CA PRO A 249 -9.48 15.78 3.71
C PRO A 249 -8.16 16.22 4.34
N VAL A 250 -7.08 15.44 4.15
CA VAL A 250 -5.74 15.80 4.61
C VAL A 250 -5.21 17.04 3.90
N MET A 251 -5.43 17.13 2.59
CA MET A 251 -4.99 18.28 1.79
C MET A 251 -5.74 19.55 2.21
N GLU A 252 -7.05 19.45 2.36
CA GLU A 252 -7.88 20.58 2.82
C GLU A 252 -7.52 21.01 4.25
N TYR A 253 -7.19 20.05 5.12
CA TYR A 253 -6.71 20.35 6.46
C TYR A 253 -5.41 21.15 6.43
N VAL A 254 -4.45 20.71 5.62
CA VAL A 254 -3.16 21.41 5.47
C VAL A 254 -3.34 22.78 4.80
N ARG A 255 -4.25 22.92 3.83
CA ARG A 255 -4.60 24.21 3.21
C ARG A 255 -5.24 25.20 4.17
N SER A 256 -5.97 24.70 5.16
CA SER A 256 -6.57 25.56 6.19
C SER A 256 -5.55 26.17 7.15
N MET A 257 -4.31 25.65 7.14
CA MET A 257 -3.23 26.16 8.00
C MET A 257 -2.58 27.38 7.37
N ARG A 258 -2.56 28.48 8.09
CA ARG A 258 -1.76 29.65 7.74
C ARG A 258 -0.57 29.72 8.73
N ILE A 259 0.63 29.55 8.19
CA ILE A 259 1.84 29.67 9.00
C ILE A 259 2.50 30.98 8.66
N ALA A 260 2.28 32.00 9.48
CA ALA A 260 2.78 33.34 9.31
C ALA A 260 2.47 33.94 7.92
N ASP A 261 2.64 35.22 7.72
CA ASP A 261 2.35 35.93 6.45
C ASP A 261 3.32 35.50 5.28
N PHE A 262 4.25 34.59 5.55
CA PHE A 262 5.30 34.20 4.59
C PHE A 262 5.04 32.85 3.89
N ILE A 263 4.31 31.91 4.50
CA ILE A 263 4.00 30.61 3.90
C ILE A 263 2.49 30.51 3.70
N GLU A 264 2.06 30.87 2.49
CA GLU A 264 0.63 30.87 2.14
C GLU A 264 0.04 29.45 1.99
N THR A 265 0.85 28.46 1.57
CA THR A 265 0.38 27.08 1.36
C THR A 265 1.42 26.04 1.73
N LEU A 266 0.98 24.96 2.38
CA LEU A 266 1.78 23.77 2.67
C LEU A 266 1.56 22.62 1.66
N ASP A 267 0.77 22.85 0.63
CA ASP A 267 0.45 21.88 -0.43
C ASP A 267 1.67 21.20 -1.05
N PRO A 268 2.77 21.93 -1.40
CA PRO A 268 3.95 21.32 -1.99
C PRO A 268 4.60 20.27 -1.09
N PHE A 269 4.56 20.47 0.23
CA PHE A 269 5.15 19.50 1.17
C PHE A 269 4.40 18.18 1.18
N LEU A 270 3.06 18.21 1.15
CA LEU A 270 2.26 16.99 1.03
C LEU A 270 2.51 16.28 -0.31
N THR A 271 2.61 17.05 -1.40
CA THR A 271 2.87 16.51 -2.72
C THR A 271 4.22 15.79 -2.80
N ILE A 272 5.28 16.40 -2.20
CA ILE A 272 6.61 15.79 -2.11
C ILE A 272 6.60 14.49 -1.29
N LEU A 273 5.72 14.36 -0.31
CA LEU A 273 5.56 13.13 0.47
C LEU A 273 4.77 12.06 -0.30
N TYR A 274 3.68 12.48 -0.92
CA TYR A 274 2.66 11.59 -1.44
C TYR A 274 3.06 10.92 -2.75
N ILE A 275 3.52 11.70 -3.75
CA ILE A 275 3.84 11.18 -5.07
C ILE A 275 4.99 10.15 -5.04
N PRO A 276 6.18 10.43 -4.44
CA PRO A 276 7.24 9.45 -4.38
C PRO A 276 6.87 8.17 -3.62
N ALA A 277 6.03 8.29 -2.57
CA ALA A 277 5.57 7.15 -1.82
C ALA A 277 4.64 6.24 -2.67
N LEU A 278 3.73 6.82 -3.45
CA LEU A 278 2.91 6.08 -4.42
C LEU A 278 3.74 5.46 -5.54
N MET A 279 4.70 6.20 -6.10
CA MET A 279 5.60 5.69 -7.13
C MET A 279 6.41 4.48 -6.65
N LEU A 280 6.83 4.50 -5.38
CA LEU A 280 7.46 3.35 -4.74
C LEU A 280 6.49 2.15 -4.67
N LYS A 281 5.25 2.36 -4.24
CA LYS A 281 4.23 1.31 -4.16
C LYS A 281 3.97 0.69 -5.52
N ILE A 282 3.72 1.50 -6.53
CA ILE A 282 3.49 1.06 -7.92
C ILE A 282 4.69 0.26 -8.42
N SER A 283 5.90 0.78 -8.20
CA SER A 283 7.13 0.10 -8.62
C SER A 283 7.32 -1.26 -7.94
N LEU A 284 6.99 -1.38 -6.66
CA LEU A 284 7.08 -2.66 -5.93
C LEU A 284 6.05 -3.68 -6.44
N LEU A 285 4.81 -3.25 -6.70
CA LEU A 285 3.76 -4.10 -7.25
C LEU A 285 4.12 -4.61 -8.65
N VAL A 286 4.56 -3.70 -9.54
CA VAL A 286 5.01 -4.05 -10.89
C VAL A 286 6.22 -4.97 -10.83
N TYR A 287 7.20 -4.70 -9.94
CA TYR A 287 8.35 -5.58 -9.74
C TYR A 287 7.93 -7.00 -9.34
N ALA A 288 7.03 -7.12 -8.37
CA ALA A 288 6.54 -8.42 -7.89
C ALA A 288 5.77 -9.19 -8.98
N ALA A 289 4.97 -8.50 -9.79
CA ALA A 289 4.27 -9.09 -10.92
C ALA A 289 5.25 -9.54 -12.01
N VAL A 290 6.18 -8.66 -12.42
CA VAL A 290 7.19 -8.94 -13.46
C VAL A 290 8.08 -10.13 -13.07
N ILE A 291 8.55 -10.18 -11.83
CA ILE A 291 9.35 -11.31 -11.32
C ILE A 291 8.54 -12.62 -11.38
N SER A 292 7.26 -12.56 -10.97
CA SER A 292 6.39 -13.74 -10.97
C SER A 292 6.16 -14.27 -12.38
N LEU A 293 5.85 -13.38 -13.31
CA LEU A 293 5.68 -13.73 -14.74
C LEU A 293 6.97 -14.28 -15.36
N ALA A 294 8.11 -13.61 -15.10
CA ALA A 294 9.40 -14.07 -15.60
C ALA A 294 9.75 -15.48 -15.12
N ARG A 295 9.45 -15.80 -13.86
CA ARG A 295 9.72 -17.14 -13.28
C ARG A 295 8.77 -18.20 -13.82
N ILE A 296 7.49 -17.89 -14.05
CA ILE A 296 6.53 -18.82 -14.68
C ILE A 296 6.96 -19.13 -16.13
N LEU A 297 7.38 -18.09 -16.86
CA LEU A 297 7.85 -18.20 -18.24
C LEU A 297 9.28 -18.74 -18.35
N SER A 298 9.92 -19.08 -17.22
CA SER A 298 11.31 -19.57 -17.18
C SER A 298 12.32 -18.62 -17.84
N LEU A 299 12.08 -17.31 -17.79
CA LEU A 299 13.00 -16.31 -18.34
C LEU A 299 14.23 -16.14 -17.44
N HIS A 300 15.40 -16.01 -18.05
CA HIS A 300 16.66 -15.78 -17.33
C HIS A 300 16.72 -14.38 -16.72
N ASP A 301 16.24 -13.37 -17.46
CA ASP A 301 16.19 -11.97 -17.02
C ASP A 301 14.76 -11.42 -17.09
N TYR A 302 14.34 -10.74 -16.04
CA TYR A 302 13.03 -10.10 -15.94
C TYR A 302 13.00 -8.70 -16.54
N LYS A 303 14.16 -8.04 -16.70
CA LYS A 303 14.27 -6.63 -17.09
C LYS A 303 13.58 -6.26 -18.41
N PRO A 304 13.57 -7.10 -19.45
CA PRO A 304 12.84 -6.79 -20.68
C PRO A 304 11.32 -6.63 -20.44
N LEU A 305 10.76 -7.43 -19.51
CA LEU A 305 9.32 -7.35 -19.18
C LEU A 305 8.95 -6.04 -18.45
N ALA A 306 9.91 -5.35 -17.82
CA ALA A 306 9.62 -4.16 -17.03
C ALA A 306 8.93 -3.07 -17.85
N PHE A 307 9.40 -2.80 -19.08
CA PHE A 307 8.77 -1.78 -19.94
C PHE A 307 7.39 -2.22 -20.45
N SER A 308 7.27 -3.45 -20.95
CA SER A 308 6.00 -3.95 -21.48
C SER A 308 4.91 -4.00 -20.41
N VAL A 309 5.26 -4.47 -19.22
CA VAL A 309 4.32 -4.56 -18.10
C VAL A 309 3.98 -3.17 -17.56
N SER A 310 4.94 -2.24 -17.47
CA SER A 310 4.64 -0.86 -17.09
C SER A 310 3.76 -0.15 -18.11
N ALA A 311 3.97 -0.40 -19.42
CA ALA A 311 3.10 0.13 -20.46
C ALA A 311 1.66 -0.41 -20.35
N ALA A 312 1.50 -1.70 -20.00
CA ALA A 312 0.18 -2.27 -19.73
C ALA A 312 -0.49 -1.63 -18.51
N VAL A 313 0.29 -1.33 -17.45
CA VAL A 313 -0.21 -0.60 -16.27
C VAL A 313 -0.66 0.80 -16.63
N VAL A 314 0.09 1.54 -17.46
CA VAL A 314 -0.29 2.87 -17.99
C VAL A 314 -1.58 2.78 -18.81
N GLY A 315 -1.64 1.86 -19.78
CA GLY A 315 -2.84 1.69 -20.59
C GLY A 315 -4.08 1.35 -19.76
N TYR A 316 -3.91 0.56 -18.71
CA TYR A 316 -5.00 0.21 -17.83
C TYR A 316 -5.35 1.34 -16.84
N SER A 317 -4.39 2.15 -16.37
CA SER A 317 -4.70 3.28 -15.46
C SER A 317 -5.58 4.34 -16.12
N VAL A 318 -5.26 4.72 -17.35
CA VAL A 318 -6.05 5.71 -18.12
C VAL A 318 -7.49 5.25 -18.36
N HIS A 319 -7.72 3.94 -18.49
CA HIS A 319 -9.05 3.37 -18.70
C HIS A 319 -9.69 2.79 -17.43
N PHE A 320 -9.11 3.03 -16.27
CA PHE A 320 -9.55 2.44 -15.00
C PHE A 320 -10.89 2.98 -14.53
N ALA A 321 -11.10 4.26 -14.67
CA ALA A 321 -12.32 4.98 -14.30
C ALA A 321 -12.47 6.23 -15.15
N ASP A 322 -13.70 6.61 -15.50
CA ASP A 322 -13.98 7.80 -16.32
C ASP A 322 -13.75 9.11 -15.53
N ASN A 323 -13.82 9.03 -14.19
CA ASN A 323 -13.64 10.19 -13.32
C ASN A 323 -13.30 9.78 -11.89
N THR A 324 -12.84 10.76 -11.08
CA THR A 324 -12.46 10.56 -9.67
C THR A 324 -13.61 10.02 -8.81
N ALA A 325 -14.88 10.38 -9.10
CA ALA A 325 -16.01 9.89 -8.31
C ALA A 325 -16.25 8.39 -8.52
N GLU A 326 -16.10 7.90 -9.74
CA GLU A 326 -16.17 6.47 -10.06
C GLU A 326 -15.03 5.69 -9.41
N LEU A 327 -13.81 6.23 -9.46
CA LEU A 327 -12.66 5.65 -8.78
C LEU A 327 -12.91 5.51 -7.28
N LEU A 328 -13.38 6.57 -6.62
CA LEU A 328 -13.70 6.55 -5.19
C LEU A 328 -14.84 5.57 -4.86
N TYR A 329 -15.85 5.46 -5.73
CA TYR A 329 -16.92 4.50 -5.60
C TYR A 329 -16.38 3.07 -5.68
N PHE A 330 -15.53 2.78 -6.67
CA PHE A 330 -14.89 1.46 -6.78
C PHE A 330 -14.06 1.13 -5.53
N MET A 331 -13.26 2.09 -5.03
CA MET A 331 -12.41 1.91 -3.86
C MET A 331 -13.19 1.68 -2.56
N THR A 332 -14.41 2.19 -2.48
CA THR A 332 -15.28 2.01 -1.29
C THR A 332 -16.15 0.78 -1.37
N ALA A 333 -16.78 0.53 -2.52
CA ALA A 333 -17.82 -0.49 -2.67
C ALA A 333 -17.25 -1.88 -3.05
N TYR A 334 -16.28 -1.92 -3.96
CA TYR A 334 -15.82 -3.19 -4.56
C TYR A 334 -14.44 -3.62 -4.11
N TRP A 335 -13.53 -2.65 -4.02
CA TRP A 335 -12.12 -2.90 -3.71
C TRP A 335 -11.91 -3.73 -2.43
N PRO A 336 -12.53 -3.44 -1.27
CA PRO A 336 -12.23 -4.17 -0.04
C PRO A 336 -12.52 -5.67 -0.16
N SER A 337 -13.65 -6.04 -0.75
CA SER A 337 -14.03 -7.44 -0.94
C SER A 337 -13.14 -8.15 -1.96
N TYR A 338 -12.85 -7.50 -3.08
CA TYR A 338 -11.96 -8.02 -4.12
C TYR A 338 -10.55 -8.26 -3.58
N ALA A 339 -10.00 -7.26 -2.89
CA ALA A 339 -8.66 -7.35 -2.33
C ALA A 339 -8.55 -8.43 -1.26
N LEU A 340 -9.53 -8.54 -0.35
CA LEU A 340 -9.57 -9.61 0.64
C LEU A 340 -9.58 -10.99 -0.01
N CYS A 341 -10.39 -11.22 -1.04
CA CYS A 341 -10.38 -12.50 -1.77
C CYS A 341 -8.98 -12.86 -2.31
N MET A 342 -8.27 -11.90 -2.88
CA MET A 342 -6.91 -12.12 -3.40
C MET A 342 -5.89 -12.35 -2.28
N GLN A 343 -6.02 -11.62 -1.20
CA GLN A 343 -5.13 -11.69 -0.02
C GLN A 343 -5.34 -12.98 0.80
N LEU A 344 -6.46 -13.67 0.63
CA LEU A 344 -6.66 -15.00 1.21
C LEU A 344 -5.83 -16.10 0.52
N ILE A 345 -5.35 -15.89 -0.70
CA ILE A 345 -4.55 -16.89 -1.42
C ILE A 345 -3.28 -17.29 -0.64
N PRO A 346 -2.43 -16.39 -0.11
CA PRO A 346 -1.32 -16.78 0.74
C PRO A 346 -1.73 -17.57 1.99
N ILE A 347 -2.90 -17.26 2.57
CA ILE A 347 -3.44 -17.99 3.73
C ILE A 347 -3.81 -19.43 3.31
N LEU A 348 -4.41 -19.60 2.13
CA LEU A 348 -4.69 -20.92 1.56
C LEU A 348 -3.42 -21.75 1.43
N TYR A 349 -2.33 -21.17 0.89
CA TYR A 349 -1.04 -21.87 0.80
C TYR A 349 -0.49 -22.27 2.17
N TRP A 350 -0.57 -21.36 3.15
CA TRP A 350 -0.14 -21.65 4.51
C TRP A 350 -0.93 -22.81 5.12
N PHE A 351 -2.25 -22.81 4.96
CA PHE A 351 -3.14 -23.85 5.48
C PHE A 351 -2.87 -25.20 4.82
N VAL A 352 -2.78 -25.26 3.49
CA VAL A 352 -2.48 -26.49 2.74
C VAL A 352 -1.09 -27.04 3.13
N ALA A 353 -0.09 -26.17 3.27
CA ALA A 353 1.24 -26.61 3.70
C ALA A 353 1.22 -27.24 5.10
N LYS A 354 0.43 -26.67 6.02
CA LYS A 354 0.28 -27.17 7.38
C LYS A 354 -0.40 -28.55 7.41
N ILE A 355 -1.49 -28.73 6.63
CA ILE A 355 -2.20 -30.02 6.54
C ILE A 355 -1.30 -31.10 5.92
N ARG A 356 -0.54 -30.76 4.88
CA ARG A 356 0.32 -31.72 4.18
C ARG A 356 1.64 -32.02 4.91
N GLY A 357 1.88 -31.47 6.10
CA GLY A 357 3.13 -31.65 6.86
C GLY A 357 4.38 -31.12 6.14
N LYS A 358 4.20 -30.29 5.09
CA LYS A 358 5.30 -29.79 4.24
C LYS A 358 5.99 -28.53 4.78
N GLY A 359 5.68 -28.12 6.00
CA GLY A 359 6.26 -26.95 6.65
C GLY A 359 7.74 -27.04 7.02
N ALA A 360 8.39 -28.18 6.80
CA ALA A 360 9.80 -28.43 7.15
C ALA A 360 10.57 -29.27 6.13
N ALA A 361 9.98 -29.68 5.01
CA ALA A 361 10.69 -30.49 4.02
C ALA A 361 11.43 -29.58 3.03
N HIS A 362 12.73 -29.35 3.27
CA HIS A 362 13.65 -29.04 2.19
C HIS A 362 13.56 -30.18 1.15
N PRO A 363 13.13 -29.94 -0.10
CA PRO A 363 13.53 -30.82 -1.17
C PRO A 363 15.06 -30.68 -1.25
N LYS A 364 15.79 -31.74 -0.92
CA LYS A 364 17.21 -31.83 -1.30
C LYS A 364 17.26 -31.53 -2.78
N ALA A 365 18.01 -30.47 -3.13
CA ALA A 365 18.34 -30.20 -4.52
C ALA A 365 18.98 -31.45 -5.12
N PRO A 366 18.64 -31.82 -6.38
CA PRO A 366 19.35 -32.85 -7.08
C PRO A 366 20.81 -32.47 -7.32
#